data_e3ab6039045f93777ce65e5bddcd1593
#
_entry.id   e3ab6039045f93777ce65e5bddcd1593
#
_cell.length_a   1.000
_cell.length_b   1.000
_cell.length_c   1.000
_cell.angle_alpha   90.00
_cell.angle_beta   90.00
_cell.angle_gamma   90.00
#
_symmetry.space_group_name_H-M   'P 1'
#
loop_
_entity.id
_entity.type
_entity.pdbx_description
1 polymer ?
#
loop_
_entity_poly.entity_id
_entity_poly.type
_entity_poly.pdbx_seq_one_letter_code
_entity_poly.pdbx_strand_id
1 'polypeptide(L)'
;YWGANLPVRIGQNNFDEMRFEFFRDNLVALEAFKADQADWIAENSAKQWATAYEFPAVVDKRVVKEEFPINDSGRMQAFTLNLRREQFKDARLRRAFNYAYDFEEMNKQLFYGQYKRINSYFEGTELASSGLPQGLELQILEAVKDKVPPEVFTTAYGNPVGGNPENVRSNLREAAKLLKEAGFEV
;
A
#
# COMPACT_ATOMS: atom_id res chain seq x y z
N TYR A 1 -28.16 22.82 15.77
CA TYR A 1 -27.68 21.48 16.17
C TYR A 1 -26.56 21.62 17.20
N TRP A 2 -26.75 20.99 18.35
CA TRP A 2 -25.82 21.08 19.47
C TRP A 2 -24.37 20.65 19.16
N GLY A 3 -24.20 19.71 18.24
CA GLY A 3 -22.90 19.20 17.85
C GLY A 3 -22.06 20.18 17.03
N ALA A 4 -22.64 21.26 16.49
CA ALA A 4 -21.91 22.24 15.69
C ALA A 4 -20.83 22.99 16.48
N ASN A 5 -21.02 23.14 17.79
CA ASN A 5 -20.10 23.85 18.67
C ASN A 5 -19.05 22.94 19.35
N LEU A 6 -19.03 21.65 19.04
CA LEU A 6 -17.99 20.76 19.56
C LEU A 6 -16.65 21.10 18.92
N PRO A 7 -15.54 21.19 19.70
CA PRO A 7 -14.22 21.54 19.17
C PRO A 7 -13.77 20.67 17.98
N VAL A 8 -14.15 19.39 17.99
CA VAL A 8 -13.82 18.43 16.92
C VAL A 8 -14.63 18.63 15.65
N ARG A 9 -15.64 19.51 15.66
CA ARG A 9 -16.51 19.78 14.51
C ARG A 9 -16.43 21.21 14.00
N ILE A 10 -15.69 22.06 14.69
CA ILE A 10 -15.47 23.44 14.25
C ILE A 10 -14.76 23.42 12.90
N GLY A 11 -15.32 24.12 11.91
CA GLY A 11 -14.78 24.17 10.54
C GLY A 11 -15.19 23.00 9.64
N GLN A 12 -16.05 22.07 10.13
CA GLN A 12 -16.60 20.98 9.32
C GLN A 12 -18.04 21.28 8.88
N ASN A 13 -18.44 20.63 7.77
CA ASN A 13 -19.82 20.72 7.26
C ASN A 13 -20.31 22.17 7.04
N ASN A 14 -19.48 22.97 6.37
CA ASN A 14 -19.76 24.38 6.09
C ASN A 14 -20.75 24.60 4.94
N PHE A 15 -21.24 23.53 4.31
CA PHE A 15 -22.21 23.57 3.23
C PHE A 15 -23.64 23.39 3.77
N ASP A 16 -24.57 24.14 3.20
CA ASP A 16 -26.00 24.00 3.52
C ASP A 16 -26.57 22.69 2.97
N GLU A 17 -26.08 22.27 1.80
CA GLU A 17 -26.46 21.03 1.15
C GLU A 17 -25.23 20.29 0.61
N MET A 18 -25.17 18.99 0.87
CA MET A 18 -24.19 18.07 0.30
C MET A 18 -24.93 16.95 -0.42
N ARG A 19 -24.83 16.92 -1.75
CA ARG A 19 -25.44 15.89 -2.58
C ARG A 19 -24.42 14.87 -3.02
N PHE A 20 -24.71 13.59 -2.78
CA PHE A 20 -23.86 12.48 -3.19
C PHE A 20 -24.52 11.76 -4.37
N GLU A 21 -23.85 11.77 -5.51
CA GLU A 21 -24.25 11.02 -6.70
C GLU A 21 -23.52 9.67 -6.76
N PHE A 22 -24.28 8.59 -6.91
CA PHE A 22 -23.74 7.24 -6.96
C PHE A 22 -23.84 6.67 -8.37
N PHE A 23 -22.73 6.25 -8.91
CA PHE A 23 -22.62 5.61 -10.22
C PHE A 23 -22.26 4.14 -10.05
N ARG A 24 -22.80 3.30 -10.94
CA ARG A 24 -22.47 1.87 -10.97
C ARG A 24 -21.03 1.61 -11.42
N ASP A 25 -20.48 2.51 -12.24
CA ASP A 25 -19.18 2.40 -12.88
C ASP A 25 -18.39 3.69 -12.68
N ASN A 26 -17.12 3.53 -12.28
CA ASN A 26 -16.22 4.67 -12.02
C ASN A 26 -15.88 5.47 -13.28
N LEU A 27 -15.88 4.83 -14.47
CA LEU A 27 -15.67 5.56 -15.72
C LEU A 27 -16.85 6.47 -16.02
N VAL A 28 -18.08 6.01 -15.76
CA VAL A 28 -19.27 6.83 -15.89
C VAL A 28 -19.27 8.00 -14.91
N ALA A 29 -18.83 7.77 -13.67
CA ALA A 29 -18.65 8.83 -12.68
C ALA A 29 -17.64 9.89 -13.14
N LEU A 30 -16.52 9.46 -13.72
CA LEU A 30 -15.51 10.38 -14.27
C LEU A 30 -16.05 11.19 -15.44
N GLU A 31 -16.80 10.57 -16.37
CA GLU A 31 -17.39 11.30 -17.50
C GLU A 31 -18.47 12.28 -17.03
N ALA A 32 -19.26 11.93 -16.02
CA ALA A 32 -20.21 12.86 -15.39
C ALA A 32 -19.50 14.05 -14.74
N PHE A 33 -18.37 13.82 -14.07
CA PHE A 33 -17.53 14.88 -13.52
C PHE A 33 -16.97 15.81 -14.62
N LYS A 34 -16.47 15.24 -15.72
CA LYS A 34 -16.01 16.03 -16.89
C LYS A 34 -17.14 16.86 -17.52
N ALA A 35 -18.38 16.38 -17.40
CA ALA A 35 -19.59 17.08 -17.87
C ALA A 35 -20.16 18.08 -16.85
N ASP A 36 -19.39 18.42 -15.81
CA ASP A 36 -19.76 19.41 -14.78
C ASP A 36 -21.02 19.03 -13.96
N GLN A 37 -21.19 17.71 -13.72
CA GLN A 37 -22.32 17.20 -12.92
C GLN A 37 -21.97 17.06 -11.43
N ALA A 38 -20.72 17.30 -11.05
CA ALA A 38 -20.25 17.26 -9.67
C ALA A 38 -19.10 18.25 -9.46
N ASP A 39 -19.09 18.88 -8.29
CA ASP A 39 -18.07 19.86 -7.91
C ASP A 39 -16.76 19.19 -7.42
N TRP A 40 -16.85 17.94 -6.99
CA TRP A 40 -15.71 17.21 -6.42
C TRP A 40 -15.80 15.71 -6.68
N ILE A 41 -14.67 15.09 -6.95
CA ILE A 41 -14.51 13.63 -7.09
C ILE A 41 -13.23 13.17 -6.39
N ALA A 42 -13.31 12.07 -5.64
CA ALA A 42 -12.13 11.37 -5.13
C ALA A 42 -11.69 10.29 -6.11
N GLU A 43 -10.53 10.45 -6.73
CA GLU A 43 -10.01 9.46 -7.66
C GLU A 43 -9.15 8.42 -6.91
N ASN A 44 -9.54 7.14 -7.00
CA ASN A 44 -8.84 6.02 -6.37
C ASN A 44 -8.07 5.15 -7.38
N SER A 45 -8.17 5.43 -8.67
CA SER A 45 -7.47 4.69 -9.71
C SER A 45 -6.18 5.39 -10.11
N ALA A 46 -5.03 4.78 -9.81
CA ALA A 46 -3.73 5.30 -10.21
C ALA A 46 -3.64 5.55 -11.72
N LYS A 47 -4.23 4.66 -12.53
CA LYS A 47 -4.30 4.80 -13.98
C LYS A 47 -5.10 6.05 -14.38
N GLN A 48 -6.32 6.20 -13.86
CA GLN A 48 -7.16 7.37 -14.19
C GLN A 48 -6.51 8.66 -13.71
N TRP A 49 -5.97 8.67 -12.49
CA TRP A 49 -5.21 9.81 -11.97
C TRP A 49 -4.06 10.22 -12.90
N ALA A 50 -3.32 9.26 -13.42
CA ALA A 50 -2.18 9.54 -14.31
C ALA A 50 -2.60 9.98 -15.72
N THR A 51 -3.74 9.50 -16.25
CA THR A 51 -4.01 9.57 -17.69
C THR A 51 -5.32 10.25 -18.09
N ALA A 52 -6.25 10.49 -17.15
CA ALA A 52 -7.61 10.90 -17.51
C ALA A 52 -7.94 12.37 -17.17
N TYR A 53 -7.06 13.04 -16.43
CA TYR A 53 -7.26 14.41 -15.95
C TYR A 53 -6.49 15.44 -16.81
N GLU A 54 -6.62 15.35 -18.13
CA GLU A 54 -6.04 16.28 -19.12
C GLU A 54 -7.11 16.96 -19.98
N PHE A 55 -8.37 16.95 -19.53
CA PHE A 55 -9.48 17.59 -20.25
C PHE A 55 -9.47 19.11 -20.09
N PRO A 56 -10.18 19.85 -20.97
CA PRO A 56 -10.10 21.32 -21.05
C PRO A 56 -10.27 22.05 -19.73
N ALA A 57 -11.21 21.63 -18.87
CA ALA A 57 -11.43 22.29 -17.59
C ALA A 57 -10.23 22.19 -16.61
N VAL A 58 -9.42 21.13 -16.72
CA VAL A 58 -8.16 21.01 -15.95
C VAL A 58 -7.09 21.92 -16.55
N VAL A 59 -6.98 21.95 -17.87
CA VAL A 59 -6.02 22.84 -18.59
C VAL A 59 -6.32 24.30 -18.27
N ASP A 60 -7.58 24.68 -18.28
CA ASP A 60 -8.07 26.03 -17.99
C ASP A 60 -8.09 26.38 -16.49
N LYS A 61 -7.69 25.44 -15.62
CA LYS A 61 -7.70 25.59 -14.16
C LYS A 61 -9.09 25.83 -13.54
N ARG A 62 -10.16 25.48 -14.24
CA ARG A 62 -11.51 25.43 -13.66
C ARG A 62 -11.70 24.21 -12.77
N VAL A 63 -10.99 23.13 -13.08
CA VAL A 63 -10.84 21.95 -12.23
C VAL A 63 -9.39 21.88 -11.74
N VAL A 64 -9.20 21.74 -10.44
CA VAL A 64 -7.89 21.59 -9.78
C VAL A 64 -7.67 20.12 -9.45
N LYS A 65 -6.54 19.59 -9.87
CA LYS A 65 -6.07 18.24 -9.53
C LYS A 65 -5.07 18.37 -8.40
N GLU A 66 -5.38 17.80 -7.23
CA GLU A 66 -4.55 17.97 -6.04
C GLU A 66 -4.44 16.67 -5.24
N GLU A 67 -3.26 16.43 -4.66
CA GLU A 67 -3.00 15.32 -3.74
C GLU A 67 -2.95 15.85 -2.32
N PHE A 68 -3.78 15.28 -1.44
CA PHE A 68 -3.81 15.63 -0.04
C PHE A 68 -3.05 14.57 0.76
N PRO A 69 -1.93 14.92 1.43
CA PRO A 69 -1.23 13.97 2.27
C PRO A 69 -2.11 13.58 3.46
N ILE A 70 -2.31 12.29 3.63
CA ILE A 70 -3.07 11.74 4.76
C ILE A 70 -2.05 11.16 5.74
N ASN A 71 -1.97 11.78 6.92
CA ASN A 71 -1.20 11.25 8.04
C ASN A 71 -2.08 10.26 8.83
N ASP A 72 -2.33 9.14 8.23
CA ASP A 72 -3.14 8.05 8.79
C ASP A 72 -2.28 6.78 8.84
N SER A 73 -2.71 5.79 9.63
CA SER A 73 -2.10 4.45 9.57
C SER A 73 -2.15 3.94 8.14
N GLY A 74 -0.99 3.70 7.55
CA GLY A 74 -0.87 3.26 6.16
C GLY A 74 -1.76 2.04 5.91
N ARG A 75 -2.60 2.11 4.88
CA ARG A 75 -3.40 0.96 4.46
C ARG A 75 -2.48 -0.06 3.80
N MET A 76 -2.35 -1.21 4.43
CA MET A 76 -1.63 -2.32 3.83
C MET A 76 -2.51 -3.03 2.80
N GLN A 77 -2.06 -3.03 1.55
CA GLN A 77 -2.64 -3.85 0.49
C GLN A 77 -1.72 -5.03 0.21
N ALA A 78 -2.19 -6.26 0.40
CA ALA A 78 -1.36 -7.44 0.31
C ALA A 78 -2.14 -8.69 -0.12
N PHE A 79 -1.42 -9.68 -0.65
CA PHE A 79 -1.95 -11.02 -0.86
C PHE A 79 -1.93 -11.81 0.45
N THR A 80 -3.09 -12.04 1.02
CA THR A 80 -3.23 -12.83 2.25
C THR A 80 -3.26 -14.32 1.92
N LEU A 81 -2.25 -15.07 2.36
CA LEU A 81 -2.15 -16.50 2.15
C LEU A 81 -2.89 -17.28 3.24
N ASN A 82 -3.74 -18.22 2.85
CA ASN A 82 -4.49 -19.05 3.78
C ASN A 82 -3.59 -20.14 4.40
N LEU A 83 -3.06 -19.90 5.60
CA LEU A 83 -2.16 -20.82 6.31
C LEU A 83 -2.80 -22.13 6.74
N ARG A 84 -4.12 -22.31 6.59
CA ARG A 84 -4.79 -23.60 6.80
C ARG A 84 -4.59 -24.58 5.65
N ARG A 85 -4.17 -24.07 4.48
CA ARG A 85 -3.77 -24.93 3.35
C ARG A 85 -2.33 -25.39 3.53
N GLU A 86 -2.08 -26.69 3.35
CA GLU A 86 -0.76 -27.31 3.59
C GLU A 86 0.38 -26.58 2.87
N GLN A 87 0.22 -26.27 1.57
CA GLN A 87 1.26 -25.61 0.81
C GLN A 87 1.68 -24.25 1.38
N PHE A 88 0.79 -23.53 2.08
CA PHE A 88 1.10 -22.21 2.63
C PHE A 88 1.57 -22.23 4.08
N LYS A 89 1.61 -23.39 4.74
CA LYS A 89 2.16 -23.51 6.09
C LYS A 89 3.67 -23.28 6.10
N ASP A 90 4.38 -23.68 5.04
CA ASP A 90 5.81 -23.49 4.94
C ASP A 90 6.16 -22.01 4.70
N ALA A 91 6.94 -21.44 5.62
CA ALA A 91 7.38 -20.05 5.53
C ALA A 91 8.29 -19.79 4.31
N ARG A 92 9.04 -20.80 3.86
CA ARG A 92 9.93 -20.69 2.72
C ARG A 92 9.14 -20.46 1.44
N LEU A 93 8.01 -21.15 1.25
CA LEU A 93 7.11 -20.89 0.13
C LEU A 93 6.60 -19.44 0.14
N ARG A 94 6.16 -18.95 1.31
CA ARG A 94 5.66 -17.59 1.42
C ARG A 94 6.75 -16.53 1.13
N ARG A 95 7.98 -16.80 1.59
CA ARG A 95 9.15 -15.95 1.26
C ARG A 95 9.50 -16.01 -0.22
N ALA A 96 9.38 -17.17 -0.86
CA ALA A 96 9.62 -17.31 -2.29
C ALA A 96 8.66 -16.42 -3.13
N PHE A 97 7.38 -16.34 -2.77
CA PHE A 97 6.46 -15.40 -3.42
C PHE A 97 6.90 -13.94 -3.26
N ASN A 98 7.41 -13.56 -2.08
CA ASN A 98 7.89 -12.19 -1.85
C ASN A 98 9.13 -11.86 -2.72
N TYR A 99 10.03 -12.82 -2.91
CA TYR A 99 11.19 -12.67 -3.81
C TYR A 99 10.80 -12.67 -5.30
N ALA A 100 9.79 -13.45 -5.68
CA ALA A 100 9.34 -13.51 -7.07
C ALA A 100 8.53 -12.28 -7.50
N TYR A 101 8.11 -11.45 -6.56
CA TYR A 101 7.27 -10.29 -6.82
C TYR A 101 8.10 -9.04 -7.11
N ASP A 102 8.16 -8.63 -8.36
CA ASP A 102 8.79 -7.37 -8.77
C ASP A 102 7.83 -6.20 -8.59
N PHE A 103 7.86 -5.61 -7.39
CA PHE A 103 7.01 -4.46 -7.06
C PHE A 103 7.37 -3.22 -7.89
N GLU A 104 8.65 -2.96 -8.09
CA GLU A 104 9.12 -1.75 -8.77
C GLU A 104 8.65 -1.72 -10.22
N GLU A 105 8.76 -2.83 -10.94
CA GLU A 105 8.27 -2.91 -12.33
C GLU A 105 6.74 -2.83 -12.38
N MET A 106 6.05 -3.53 -11.48
CA MET A 106 4.59 -3.45 -11.41
C MET A 106 4.11 -2.04 -11.06
N ASN A 107 4.77 -1.37 -10.10
CA ASN A 107 4.44 0.00 -9.73
C ASN A 107 4.60 0.95 -10.91
N LYS A 108 5.67 0.81 -11.67
CA LYS A 108 5.93 1.60 -12.88
C LYS A 108 4.88 1.35 -13.96
N GLN A 109 4.58 0.08 -14.26
CA GLN A 109 3.73 -0.31 -15.39
C GLN A 109 2.23 -0.14 -15.12
N LEU A 110 1.78 -0.45 -13.90
CA LEU A 110 0.35 -0.49 -13.57
C LEU A 110 -0.09 0.69 -12.70
N PHE A 111 0.79 1.19 -11.85
CA PHE A 111 0.45 2.23 -10.88
C PHE A 111 1.16 3.56 -11.14
N TYR A 112 1.88 3.68 -12.25
CA TYR A 112 2.52 4.94 -12.69
C TYR A 112 3.47 5.54 -11.64
N GLY A 113 4.11 4.69 -10.84
CA GLY A 113 5.03 5.11 -9.78
C GLY A 113 4.37 5.68 -8.52
N GLN A 114 3.04 5.62 -8.41
CA GLN A 114 2.28 6.30 -7.34
C GLN A 114 2.27 5.52 -6.02
N TYR A 115 2.73 4.26 -6.00
CA TYR A 115 2.70 3.45 -4.79
C TYR A 115 4.08 3.30 -4.17
N LYS A 116 4.10 3.09 -2.87
CA LYS A 116 5.28 2.77 -2.08
C LYS A 116 5.15 1.37 -1.50
N ARG A 117 6.19 0.55 -1.61
CA ARG A 117 6.22 -0.73 -0.91
C ARG A 117 6.47 -0.50 0.57
N ILE A 118 5.65 -1.11 1.41
CA ILE A 118 5.74 -0.96 2.86
C ILE A 118 6.50 -2.13 3.49
N ASN A 119 7.23 -1.87 4.58
CA ASN A 119 8.02 -2.86 5.30
C ASN A 119 7.45 -3.18 6.69
N SER A 120 6.39 -2.49 7.10
CA SER A 120 5.74 -2.69 8.39
C SER A 120 4.22 -2.73 8.25
N TYR A 121 3.55 -3.50 9.11
CA TYR A 121 2.09 -3.46 9.24
C TYR A 121 1.58 -2.11 9.76
N PHE A 122 2.43 -1.35 10.44
CA PHE A 122 2.13 -0.04 11.03
C PHE A 122 2.81 1.10 10.29
N GLU A 123 3.15 0.90 9.03
CA GLU A 123 3.81 1.91 8.19
C GLU A 123 3.07 3.25 8.27
N GLY A 124 3.82 4.35 8.44
CA GLY A 124 3.28 5.70 8.57
C GLY A 124 2.91 6.10 10.01
N THR A 125 3.11 5.22 11.00
CA THR A 125 2.87 5.51 12.41
C THR A 125 4.15 5.31 13.24
N GLU A 126 4.13 5.79 14.48
CA GLU A 126 5.21 5.56 15.45
C GLU A 126 5.40 4.08 15.85
N LEU A 127 4.44 3.23 15.51
CA LEU A 127 4.52 1.78 15.74
C LEU A 127 5.17 1.03 14.58
N ALA A 128 5.58 1.72 13.51
CA ALA A 128 6.25 1.08 12.39
C ALA A 128 7.61 0.54 12.81
N SER A 129 7.85 -0.75 12.53
CA SER A 129 9.18 -1.34 12.77
C SER A 129 10.21 -0.71 11.85
N SER A 130 11.38 -0.37 12.39
CA SER A 130 12.51 0.19 11.65
C SER A 130 13.83 -0.30 12.23
N GLY A 131 14.72 -0.78 11.36
CA GLY A 131 16.04 -1.26 11.77
C GLY A 131 15.99 -2.50 12.68
N LEU A 132 16.95 -2.61 13.58
CA LEU A 132 17.00 -3.65 14.61
C LEU A 132 16.34 -3.17 15.90
N PRO A 133 15.75 -4.09 16.70
CA PRO A 133 15.15 -3.72 17.97
C PRO A 133 16.18 -3.11 18.93
N GLN A 134 15.77 -2.09 19.68
CA GLN A 134 16.63 -1.38 20.63
C GLN A 134 15.88 -1.11 21.95
N GLY A 135 16.65 -0.76 22.99
CA GLY A 135 16.10 -0.33 24.28
C GLY A 135 15.14 -1.34 24.89
N LEU A 136 13.94 -0.88 25.26
CA LEU A 136 12.92 -1.72 25.89
C LEU A 136 12.37 -2.79 24.95
N GLU A 137 12.21 -2.49 23.66
CA GLU A 137 11.79 -3.46 22.65
C GLU A 137 12.74 -4.66 22.60
N LEU A 138 14.05 -4.41 22.56
CA LEU A 138 15.06 -5.46 22.59
C LEU A 138 14.95 -6.31 23.85
N GLN A 139 14.81 -5.70 25.02
CA GLN A 139 14.65 -6.43 26.28
C GLN A 139 13.45 -7.35 26.30
N ILE A 140 12.31 -6.89 25.78
CA ILE A 140 11.09 -7.69 25.66
C ILE A 140 11.30 -8.86 24.71
N LEU A 141 11.91 -8.62 23.54
CA LEU A 141 12.15 -9.65 22.54
C LEU A 141 13.18 -10.70 23.04
N GLU A 142 14.23 -10.28 23.74
CA GLU A 142 15.19 -11.19 24.37
C GLU A 142 14.55 -12.14 25.39
N ALA A 143 13.56 -11.67 26.15
CA ALA A 143 12.84 -12.51 27.10
C ALA A 143 12.02 -13.64 26.43
N VAL A 144 11.75 -13.53 25.13
CA VAL A 144 11.00 -14.49 24.32
C VAL A 144 11.78 -14.98 23.10
N LYS A 145 13.10 -14.86 23.10
CA LYS A 145 13.97 -15.17 21.96
C LYS A 145 13.76 -16.56 21.37
N ASP A 146 13.38 -17.54 22.20
CA ASP A 146 13.11 -18.90 21.75
C ASP A 146 11.81 -19.05 20.95
N LYS A 147 10.98 -18.00 20.94
CA LYS A 147 9.66 -17.98 20.27
C LYS A 147 9.66 -17.08 19.03
N VAL A 148 10.73 -16.36 18.77
CA VAL A 148 10.86 -15.47 17.63
C VAL A 148 11.99 -15.92 16.70
N PRO A 149 11.90 -15.64 15.38
CA PRO A 149 13.00 -15.96 14.45
C PRO A 149 14.29 -15.26 14.85
N PRO A 150 15.47 -15.94 14.79
CA PRO A 150 16.76 -15.33 15.15
C PRO A 150 17.09 -14.07 14.34
N GLU A 151 16.60 -13.98 13.11
CA GLU A 151 16.79 -12.84 12.22
C GLU A 151 16.26 -11.52 12.80
N VAL A 152 15.29 -11.58 13.71
CA VAL A 152 14.77 -10.39 14.42
C VAL A 152 15.87 -9.61 15.11
N PHE A 153 16.91 -10.30 15.61
CA PHE A 153 18.02 -9.68 16.34
C PHE A 153 19.22 -9.32 15.47
N THR A 154 19.28 -9.81 14.24
CA THR A 154 20.49 -9.73 13.39
C THR A 154 20.31 -9.01 12.08
N THR A 155 19.08 -8.91 11.59
CA THR A 155 18.81 -8.40 10.24
C THR A 155 17.60 -7.48 10.25
N ALA A 156 17.81 -6.22 9.88
CA ALA A 156 16.69 -5.31 9.68
C ALA A 156 15.78 -5.82 8.54
N TYR A 157 14.49 -5.89 8.80
CA TYR A 157 13.55 -6.37 7.80
C TYR A 157 13.44 -5.37 6.64
N GLY A 158 13.46 -5.90 5.42
CA GLY A 158 13.17 -5.18 4.19
C GLY A 158 12.65 -6.13 3.13
N ASN A 159 11.75 -5.65 2.28
CA ASN A 159 11.31 -6.43 1.14
C ASN A 159 12.43 -6.54 0.09
N PRO A 160 12.49 -7.64 -0.68
CA PRO A 160 13.35 -7.71 -1.86
C PRO A 160 13.03 -6.57 -2.83
N VAL A 161 14.06 -5.95 -3.39
CA VAL A 161 13.93 -4.87 -4.36
C VAL A 161 14.21 -5.42 -5.75
N GLY A 162 13.30 -5.16 -6.69
CA GLY A 162 13.39 -5.53 -8.11
C GLY A 162 13.78 -4.35 -9.00
N GLY A 163 13.01 -4.11 -10.06
CA GLY A 163 13.07 -2.92 -10.92
C GLY A 163 14.22 -2.88 -11.92
N ASN A 164 15.14 -3.84 -11.87
CA ASN A 164 16.18 -4.01 -12.87
C ASN A 164 16.51 -5.50 -13.10
N PRO A 165 17.05 -5.89 -14.26
CA PRO A 165 17.27 -7.30 -14.61
C PRO A 165 18.20 -8.06 -13.67
N GLU A 166 19.17 -7.39 -13.05
CA GLU A 166 20.13 -8.02 -12.13
C GLU A 166 19.45 -8.40 -10.81
N ASN A 167 18.74 -7.45 -10.19
CA ASN A 167 17.99 -7.68 -8.96
C ASN A 167 16.90 -8.72 -9.17
N VAL A 168 16.11 -8.61 -10.24
CA VAL A 168 15.05 -9.58 -10.56
C VAL A 168 15.63 -10.98 -10.71
N ARG A 169 16.75 -11.14 -11.44
CA ARG A 169 17.42 -12.44 -11.59
C ARG A 169 17.92 -12.99 -10.25
N SER A 170 18.50 -12.15 -9.40
CA SER A 170 18.94 -12.53 -8.07
C SER A 170 17.77 -12.97 -7.18
N ASN A 171 16.70 -12.19 -7.16
CA ASN A 171 15.48 -12.49 -6.40
C ASN A 171 14.83 -13.80 -6.87
N LEU A 172 14.73 -14.03 -8.18
CA LEU A 172 14.17 -15.27 -8.73
C LEU A 172 15.03 -16.50 -8.40
N ARG A 173 16.37 -16.37 -8.35
CA ARG A 173 17.25 -17.45 -7.89
C ARG A 173 16.98 -17.81 -6.44
N GLU A 174 16.85 -16.79 -5.56
CA GLU A 174 16.53 -17.03 -4.15
C GLU A 174 15.13 -17.62 -3.98
N ALA A 175 14.13 -17.18 -4.75
CA ALA A 175 12.80 -17.77 -4.78
C ALA A 175 12.86 -19.26 -5.17
N ALA A 176 13.57 -19.62 -6.26
CA ALA A 176 13.71 -21.00 -6.72
C ALA A 176 14.43 -21.88 -5.68
N LYS A 177 15.47 -21.36 -5.03
CA LYS A 177 16.17 -22.04 -3.92
C LYS A 177 15.23 -22.34 -2.76
N LEU A 178 14.46 -21.35 -2.30
CA LEU A 178 13.48 -21.51 -1.22
C LEU A 178 12.39 -22.53 -1.57
N LEU A 179 11.89 -22.52 -2.81
CA LEU A 179 10.92 -23.50 -3.29
C LEU A 179 11.50 -24.91 -3.26
N LYS A 180 12.72 -25.10 -3.75
CA LYS A 180 13.41 -26.39 -3.73
C LYS A 180 13.63 -26.91 -2.31
N GLU A 181 14.08 -26.04 -1.40
CA GLU A 181 14.24 -26.37 0.01
C GLU A 181 12.91 -26.73 0.70
N ALA A 182 11.79 -26.17 0.24
CA ALA A 182 10.44 -26.48 0.70
C ALA A 182 9.84 -27.73 0.04
N GLY A 183 10.60 -28.42 -0.85
CA GLY A 183 10.17 -29.65 -1.50
C GLY A 183 9.33 -29.48 -2.77
N PHE A 184 9.31 -28.26 -3.34
CA PHE A 184 8.66 -28.02 -4.63
C PHE A 184 9.67 -28.23 -5.78
N GLU A 185 9.22 -28.90 -6.83
CA GLU A 185 9.96 -28.99 -8.08
C GLU A 185 9.79 -27.67 -8.86
N VAL A 186 10.89 -27.10 -9.34
CA VAL A 186 10.94 -25.84 -10.10
C VAL A 186 11.63 -26.09 -11.44
#